data_bc907eb3d5f35a7711dd14d4a7d8233e
#
_entry.id   bc907eb3d5f35a7711dd14d4a7d8233e
#
_cell.length_a   1.000
_cell.length_b   1.000
_cell.length_c   1.000
_cell.angle_alpha   90.00
_cell.angle_beta   90.00
_cell.angle_gamma   90.00
#
_symmetry.space_group_name_H-M   'P 1'
#
loop_
_entity.id
_entity.type
_entity.pdbx_description
1 polymer ?
#
loop_
_entity_poly.entity_id
_entity_poly.type
_entity_poly.pdbx_seq_one_letter_code
_entity_poly.pdbx_strand_id
1 'polypeptide(L)'
;HGIGIGFLPYHNLISDLVDGCESDGAPMYLLELPALALTRFGRELPSPKELGEAASRMLTEHGDPAACWLGHSFGTVAITYALKYAPQTVASCALIEPVCFHLHLPDVSRGFLFKETQDPILDILRTDPAISFSLRKRFWWQEAVLWVEDLKGRKCDVFLSSKDDIVPSASVVEYLKDTDVGVHNLGERGHGTWQYDSNVAADVVSKSLSLRRQTSEKRLSIKWPGDDVSIGDALRSSLPDPEPFVDVMSRALYGDVYGAV
;
A
#
# COMPACT_ATOMS: atom_id res chain seq x y z
N HIS A 1 -2.64 4.12 -0.70
CA HIS A 1 -2.66 5.50 -0.23
C HIS A 1 -3.23 5.61 1.18
N GLY A 2 -2.92 6.71 1.90
CA GLY A 2 -3.51 7.04 3.18
C GLY A 2 -4.91 7.66 3.07
N ILE A 3 -5.50 8.07 4.20
CA ILE A 3 -6.73 8.85 4.23
C ILE A 3 -6.46 10.21 3.62
N GLY A 4 -7.33 10.69 2.69
CA GLY A 4 -7.14 11.99 2.07
C GLY A 4 -7.89 12.18 0.75
N ILE A 5 -7.17 12.52 -0.28
CA ILE A 5 -7.69 12.76 -1.64
C ILE A 5 -7.20 11.71 -2.64
N GLY A 6 -7.12 10.45 -2.21
CA GLY A 6 -6.68 9.34 -3.04
C GLY A 6 -5.19 9.43 -3.41
N PHE A 7 -4.87 9.22 -4.68
CA PHE A 7 -3.49 9.22 -5.18
C PHE A 7 -2.92 10.60 -5.52
N LEU A 8 -3.73 11.66 -5.50
CA LEU A 8 -3.28 12.98 -5.93
C LEU A 8 -2.02 13.48 -5.19
N PRO A 9 -1.86 13.32 -3.86
CA PRO A 9 -0.65 13.75 -3.18
C PRO A 9 0.60 12.94 -3.54
N TYR A 10 0.41 11.75 -4.11
CA TYR A 10 1.49 10.79 -4.41
C TYR A 10 1.93 10.83 -5.86
N HIS A 11 1.46 11.79 -6.68
CA HIS A 11 1.68 11.75 -8.12
C HIS A 11 3.17 11.71 -8.50
N ASN A 12 4.04 12.47 -7.82
CA ASN A 12 5.49 12.43 -8.06
C ASN A 12 6.08 11.07 -7.68
N LEU A 13 5.73 10.56 -6.50
CA LEU A 13 6.15 9.24 -6.04
C LEU A 13 5.73 8.14 -7.03
N ILE A 14 4.51 8.21 -7.54
CA ILE A 14 3.98 7.24 -8.52
C ILE A 14 4.77 7.35 -9.82
N SER A 15 5.03 8.56 -10.33
CA SER A 15 5.83 8.77 -11.55
C SER A 15 7.22 8.14 -11.40
N ASP A 16 7.93 8.43 -10.33
CA ASP A 16 9.27 7.89 -10.08
C ASP A 16 9.26 6.35 -9.94
N LEU A 17 8.21 5.79 -9.32
CA LEU A 17 8.05 4.35 -9.21
C LEU A 17 7.73 3.70 -10.56
N VAL A 18 6.91 4.34 -11.40
CA VAL A 18 6.59 3.87 -12.76
C VAL A 18 7.88 3.82 -13.58
N ASP A 19 8.66 4.90 -13.61
CA ASP A 19 9.93 4.95 -14.34
C ASP A 19 10.89 3.84 -13.88
N GLY A 20 10.97 3.61 -12.58
CA GLY A 20 11.77 2.53 -11.99
C GLY A 20 11.25 1.13 -12.33
N CYS A 21 9.94 0.92 -12.37
CA CYS A 21 9.33 -0.34 -12.74
C CYS A 21 9.46 -0.62 -14.23
N GLU A 22 9.25 0.39 -15.08
CA GLU A 22 9.41 0.28 -16.54
C GLU A 22 10.87 -0.10 -16.92
N SER A 23 11.85 0.51 -16.27
CA SER A 23 13.26 0.17 -16.49
C SER A 23 13.59 -1.29 -16.16
N ASP A 24 12.83 -1.90 -15.28
CA ASP A 24 12.97 -3.31 -14.87
C ASP A 24 12.00 -4.25 -15.60
N GLY A 25 11.17 -3.73 -16.53
CA GLY A 25 10.13 -4.50 -17.23
C GLY A 25 9.04 -5.06 -16.28
N ALA A 26 8.76 -4.37 -15.18
CA ALA A 26 7.80 -4.83 -14.18
C ALA A 26 6.52 -4.00 -14.21
N PRO A 27 5.35 -4.63 -14.09
CA PRO A 27 4.09 -3.89 -13.98
C PRO A 27 3.96 -3.19 -12.62
N MET A 28 3.14 -2.13 -12.59
CA MET A 28 2.75 -1.44 -11.38
C MET A 28 1.24 -1.40 -11.25
N TYR A 29 0.74 -1.68 -10.04
CA TYR A 29 -0.68 -1.69 -9.72
C TYR A 29 -1.00 -0.63 -8.66
N LEU A 30 -2.10 0.09 -8.84
CA LEU A 30 -2.57 1.10 -7.89
C LEU A 30 -3.87 0.64 -7.23
N LEU A 31 -3.81 0.35 -5.93
CA LEU A 31 -4.99 0.00 -5.14
C LEU A 31 -5.62 1.26 -4.55
N GLU A 32 -6.77 1.66 -5.06
CA GLU A 32 -7.54 2.79 -4.52
C GLU A 32 -8.48 2.34 -3.39
N LEU A 33 -8.60 3.18 -2.35
CA LEU A 33 -9.53 3.02 -1.23
C LEU A 33 -10.55 4.17 -1.24
N PRO A 34 -11.60 4.11 -2.09
CA PRO A 34 -12.50 5.25 -2.33
C PRO A 34 -13.25 5.72 -1.08
N ALA A 35 -13.53 4.81 -0.14
CA ALA A 35 -14.20 5.13 1.12
C ALA A 35 -13.41 6.07 2.04
N LEU A 36 -12.10 6.23 1.78
CA LEU A 36 -11.17 7.05 2.54
C LEU A 36 -10.63 8.23 1.74
N ALA A 37 -11.25 8.51 0.58
CA ALA A 37 -10.90 9.61 -0.28
C ALA A 37 -12.08 10.59 -0.40
N LEU A 38 -11.82 11.89 -0.18
CA LEU A 38 -12.83 12.97 -0.32
C LEU A 38 -13.43 13.05 -1.74
N THR A 39 -12.79 12.42 -2.71
CA THR A 39 -13.21 12.45 -4.12
C THR A 39 -14.40 11.56 -4.44
N ARG A 40 -14.77 10.62 -3.55
CA ARG A 40 -15.82 9.62 -3.82
C ARG A 40 -16.73 9.38 -2.63
N PHE A 41 -17.90 9.98 -2.68
CA PHE A 41 -18.95 9.79 -1.68
C PHE A 41 -19.68 8.44 -1.85
N GLY A 42 -20.15 7.88 -0.73
CA GLY A 42 -21.07 6.74 -0.71
C GLY A 42 -20.46 5.36 -0.98
N ARG A 43 -19.14 5.23 -0.96
CA ARG A 43 -18.47 3.92 -1.00
C ARG A 43 -18.24 3.39 0.40
N GLU A 44 -18.48 2.10 0.60
CA GLU A 44 -18.16 1.43 1.85
C GLU A 44 -16.70 0.97 1.85
N LEU A 45 -16.10 0.95 3.05
CA LEU A 45 -14.78 0.35 3.23
C LEU A 45 -14.92 -1.17 3.06
N PRO A 46 -14.15 -1.80 2.16
CA PRO A 46 -14.21 -3.25 1.98
C PRO A 46 -13.79 -3.96 3.26
N SER A 47 -14.37 -5.11 3.53
CA SER A 47 -13.92 -5.98 4.60
C SER A 47 -12.49 -6.48 4.32
N PRO A 48 -11.75 -6.92 5.36
CA PRO A 48 -10.41 -7.46 5.20
C PRO A 48 -10.32 -8.57 4.15
N LYS A 49 -11.31 -9.48 4.15
CA LYS A 49 -11.39 -10.59 3.21
C LYS A 49 -11.66 -10.12 1.78
N GLU A 50 -12.63 -9.23 1.58
CA GLU A 50 -12.95 -8.67 0.26
C GLU A 50 -11.75 -7.95 -0.36
N LEU A 51 -10.97 -7.20 0.45
CA LEU A 51 -9.78 -6.52 -0.02
C LEU A 51 -8.69 -7.53 -0.43
N GLY A 52 -8.43 -8.56 0.40
CA GLY A 52 -7.47 -9.61 0.07
C GLY A 52 -7.87 -10.38 -1.20
N GLU A 53 -9.14 -10.74 -1.34
CA GLU A 53 -9.66 -11.41 -2.53
C GLU A 53 -9.58 -10.53 -3.78
N ALA A 54 -9.88 -9.22 -3.67
CA ALA A 54 -9.76 -8.28 -4.77
C ALA A 54 -8.31 -8.15 -5.26
N ALA A 55 -7.36 -8.03 -4.32
CA ALA A 55 -5.94 -8.00 -4.65
C ALA A 55 -5.47 -9.29 -5.32
N SER A 56 -5.92 -10.45 -4.82
CA SER A 56 -5.60 -11.74 -5.42
C SER A 56 -6.15 -11.87 -6.85
N ARG A 57 -7.39 -11.46 -7.08
CA ARG A 57 -7.98 -11.46 -8.44
C ARG A 57 -7.20 -10.54 -9.37
N MET A 58 -6.92 -9.30 -8.96
CA MET A 58 -6.18 -8.34 -9.77
C MET A 58 -4.84 -8.91 -10.24
N LEU A 59 -4.03 -9.45 -9.32
CA LEU A 59 -2.74 -10.03 -9.68
C LEU A 59 -2.91 -11.27 -10.60
N THR A 60 -3.87 -12.14 -10.31
CA THR A 60 -4.12 -13.33 -11.12
C THR A 60 -4.57 -12.98 -12.54
N GLU A 61 -5.45 -12.00 -12.70
CA GLU A 61 -5.93 -11.52 -14.02
C GLU A 61 -4.80 -10.95 -14.88
N HIS A 62 -3.77 -10.39 -14.26
CA HIS A 62 -2.57 -9.91 -14.95
C HIS A 62 -1.42 -10.92 -15.05
N GLY A 63 -1.63 -12.15 -14.56
CA GLY A 63 -0.62 -13.21 -14.62
C GLY A 63 0.49 -13.10 -13.57
N ASP A 64 0.36 -12.21 -12.59
CA ASP A 64 1.34 -12.01 -11.53
C ASP A 64 0.98 -12.82 -10.28
N PRO A 65 1.85 -13.72 -9.81
CA PRO A 65 1.55 -14.55 -8.65
C PRO A 65 1.63 -13.78 -7.33
N ALA A 66 2.41 -12.70 -7.27
CA ALA A 66 2.56 -11.82 -6.12
C ALA A 66 3.34 -10.55 -6.47
N ALA A 67 3.20 -9.52 -5.63
CA ALA A 67 3.83 -8.23 -5.80
C ALA A 67 4.64 -7.79 -4.57
N CYS A 68 5.54 -6.83 -4.76
CA CYS A 68 6.05 -5.99 -3.69
C CYS A 68 4.99 -4.91 -3.41
N TRP A 69 4.51 -4.86 -2.17
CA TRP A 69 3.48 -3.90 -1.76
C TRP A 69 4.10 -2.67 -1.13
N LEU A 70 3.60 -1.51 -1.49
CA LEU A 70 3.96 -0.23 -0.88
C LEU A 70 2.72 0.44 -0.33
N GLY A 71 2.72 0.80 0.93
CA GLY A 71 1.58 1.44 1.58
C GLY A 71 2.02 2.56 2.51
N HIS A 72 1.29 3.69 2.47
CA HIS A 72 1.47 4.82 3.37
C HIS A 72 0.27 4.95 4.31
N SER A 73 0.52 5.20 5.59
CA SER A 73 -0.52 5.48 6.58
C SER A 73 -1.61 4.38 6.57
N PHE A 74 -2.87 4.71 6.27
CA PHE A 74 -3.94 3.70 6.17
C PHE A 74 -3.71 2.67 5.06
N GLY A 75 -2.92 2.97 4.03
CA GLY A 75 -2.50 1.99 3.02
C GLY A 75 -1.77 0.79 3.62
N THR A 76 -1.13 0.94 4.79
CA THR A 76 -0.50 -0.17 5.51
C THR A 76 -1.51 -1.15 6.11
N VAL A 77 -2.74 -0.70 6.38
CA VAL A 77 -3.87 -1.56 6.76
C VAL A 77 -4.27 -2.47 5.60
N ALA A 78 -4.30 -1.94 4.37
CA ALA A 78 -4.58 -2.75 3.19
C ALA A 78 -3.53 -3.86 3.01
N ILE A 79 -2.25 -3.57 3.26
CA ILE A 79 -1.18 -4.59 3.27
C ILE A 79 -1.40 -5.62 4.36
N THR A 80 -1.78 -5.19 5.57
CA THR A 80 -2.10 -6.10 6.68
C THR A 80 -3.25 -7.06 6.31
N TYR A 81 -4.29 -6.55 5.66
CA TYR A 81 -5.40 -7.38 5.19
C TYR A 81 -4.95 -8.37 4.11
N ALA A 82 -4.10 -7.94 3.17
CA ALA A 82 -3.54 -8.83 2.16
C ALA A 82 -2.66 -9.92 2.80
N LEU A 83 -1.83 -9.59 3.80
CA LEU A 83 -1.02 -10.57 4.53
C LEU A 83 -1.86 -11.64 5.23
N LYS A 84 -3.03 -11.28 5.77
CA LYS A 84 -3.92 -12.19 6.50
C LYS A 84 -4.83 -13.01 5.59
N TYR A 85 -5.38 -12.42 4.55
CA TYR A 85 -6.44 -13.01 3.73
C TYR A 85 -6.00 -13.45 2.32
N ALA A 86 -4.85 -12.96 1.85
CA ALA A 86 -4.24 -13.35 0.59
C ALA A 86 -2.70 -13.33 0.68
N PRO A 87 -2.09 -14.03 1.66
CA PRO A 87 -0.66 -13.93 1.96
C PRO A 87 0.24 -14.27 0.77
N GLN A 88 -0.23 -15.11 -0.15
CA GLN A 88 0.48 -15.45 -1.38
C GLN A 88 0.70 -14.25 -2.30
N THR A 89 -0.11 -13.20 -2.20
CA THR A 89 0.01 -11.99 -3.03
C THR A 89 1.10 -11.03 -2.58
N VAL A 90 1.60 -11.19 -1.33
CA VAL A 90 2.59 -10.30 -0.74
C VAL A 90 3.96 -10.97 -0.76
N ALA A 91 4.78 -10.61 -1.71
CA ALA A 91 6.16 -11.11 -1.83
C ALA A 91 7.11 -10.38 -0.86
N SER A 92 6.93 -9.07 -0.73
CA SER A 92 7.62 -8.16 0.20
C SER A 92 6.76 -6.92 0.41
N CYS A 93 7.07 -6.10 1.40
CA CYS A 93 6.32 -4.87 1.64
C CYS A 93 7.19 -3.71 2.15
N ALA A 94 6.85 -2.51 1.72
CA ALA A 94 7.36 -1.24 2.21
C ALA A 94 6.23 -0.49 2.92
N LEU A 95 6.39 -0.24 4.20
CA LEU A 95 5.39 0.36 5.08
C LEU A 95 5.85 1.76 5.47
N ILE A 96 5.16 2.78 4.98
CA ILE A 96 5.52 4.18 5.23
C ILE A 96 4.57 4.76 6.27
N GLU A 97 5.14 5.26 7.37
CA GLU A 97 4.38 5.81 8.50
C GLU A 97 3.21 4.88 8.91
N PRO A 98 3.53 3.61 9.25
CA PRO A 98 2.54 2.55 9.38
C PRO A 98 1.68 2.71 10.63
N VAL A 99 0.38 2.82 10.44
CA VAL A 99 -0.60 2.83 11.54
C VAL A 99 -0.90 1.44 12.09
N CYS A 100 -0.54 0.38 11.35
CA CYS A 100 -0.95 -0.98 11.63
C CYS A 100 -0.27 -1.65 12.84
N PHE A 101 0.98 -1.30 13.20
CA PHE A 101 1.70 -2.00 14.29
C PHE A 101 1.09 -1.76 15.68
N HIS A 102 0.78 -0.53 16.02
CA HIS A 102 0.27 -0.15 17.35
C HIS A 102 -1.20 0.26 17.34
N LEU A 103 -1.97 -0.18 16.35
CA LEU A 103 -3.38 0.20 16.22
C LEU A 103 -4.24 -0.31 17.40
N HIS A 104 -3.82 -1.35 18.09
CA HIS A 104 -4.45 -1.86 19.32
C HIS A 104 -4.20 -0.97 20.56
N LEU A 105 -3.22 -0.05 20.49
CA LEU A 105 -2.95 0.95 21.50
C LEU A 105 -3.72 2.25 21.22
N PRO A 106 -4.04 3.03 22.24
CA PRO A 106 -4.86 4.23 22.06
C PRO A 106 -4.15 5.36 21.30
N ASP A 107 -2.83 5.33 21.17
CA ASP A 107 -2.04 6.45 20.65
C ASP A 107 -2.37 6.78 19.19
N VAL A 108 -2.45 5.76 18.31
CA VAL A 108 -2.80 5.95 16.89
C VAL A 108 -4.22 6.51 16.75
N SER A 109 -5.19 5.92 17.45
CA SER A 109 -6.58 6.35 17.36
C SER A 109 -6.78 7.75 17.98
N ARG A 110 -6.09 8.07 19.08
CA ARG A 110 -6.10 9.41 19.68
C ARG A 110 -5.45 10.43 18.79
N GLY A 111 -4.28 10.10 18.21
CA GLY A 111 -3.55 10.99 17.31
C GLY A 111 -4.40 11.42 16.13
N PHE A 112 -5.10 10.47 15.50
CA PHE A 112 -5.93 10.79 14.33
C PHE A 112 -7.32 11.31 14.72
N LEU A 113 -8.08 10.62 15.59
CA LEU A 113 -9.52 10.89 15.77
C LEU A 113 -9.82 11.97 16.80
N PHE A 114 -8.95 12.22 17.79
CA PHE A 114 -9.30 12.98 18.97
C PHE A 114 -8.31 14.09 19.33
N LYS A 115 -7.07 14.05 18.85
CA LYS A 115 -6.09 15.10 19.15
C LYS A 115 -6.45 16.36 18.36
N GLU A 116 -6.48 17.51 19.03
CA GLU A 116 -6.59 18.80 18.37
C GLU A 116 -5.43 19.00 17.39
N THR A 117 -5.73 19.54 16.23
CA THR A 117 -4.73 19.83 15.20
C THR A 117 -4.85 21.26 14.72
N GLN A 118 -3.71 21.86 14.36
CA GLN A 118 -3.66 23.14 13.67
C GLN A 118 -3.59 22.93 12.13
N ASP A 119 -3.47 21.69 11.67
CA ASP A 119 -3.51 21.36 10.26
C ASP A 119 -4.96 21.33 9.76
N PRO A 120 -5.37 22.31 8.91
CA PRO A 120 -6.75 22.39 8.42
C PRO A 120 -7.12 21.21 7.52
N ILE A 121 -6.15 20.59 6.83
CA ILE A 121 -6.40 19.42 5.97
C ILE A 121 -6.71 18.21 6.85
N LEU A 122 -5.90 17.97 7.86
CA LEU A 122 -6.14 16.89 8.79
C LEU A 122 -7.48 17.06 9.54
N ASP A 123 -7.84 18.29 9.88
CA ASP A 123 -9.12 18.59 10.52
C ASP A 123 -10.32 18.30 9.59
N ILE A 124 -10.24 18.70 8.33
CA ILE A 124 -11.25 18.36 7.31
C ILE A 124 -11.37 16.84 7.15
N LEU A 125 -10.25 16.11 7.03
CA LEU A 125 -10.27 14.66 6.82
C LEU A 125 -10.91 13.90 7.98
N ARG A 126 -10.64 14.29 9.23
CA ARG A 126 -11.20 13.63 10.41
C ARG A 126 -12.67 14.00 10.69
N THR A 127 -13.09 15.19 10.25
CA THR A 127 -14.46 15.69 10.44
C THR A 127 -15.38 15.36 9.27
N ASP A 128 -14.84 14.95 8.11
CA ASP A 128 -15.64 14.49 6.99
C ASP A 128 -16.59 13.35 7.39
N PRO A 129 -17.89 13.48 7.16
CA PRO A 129 -18.89 12.53 7.65
C PRO A 129 -18.67 11.10 7.09
N ALA A 130 -18.26 10.96 5.83
CA ALA A 130 -18.07 9.65 5.18
C ALA A 130 -16.82 8.94 5.71
N ILE A 131 -15.69 9.65 5.81
CA ILE A 131 -14.44 9.14 6.38
C ILE A 131 -14.65 8.79 7.86
N SER A 132 -15.25 9.70 8.63
CA SER A 132 -15.53 9.50 10.05
C SER A 132 -16.45 8.31 10.28
N PHE A 133 -17.51 8.14 9.47
CA PHE A 133 -18.39 6.98 9.54
C PHE A 133 -17.64 5.69 9.21
N SER A 134 -16.83 5.67 8.14
CA SER A 134 -16.04 4.51 7.73
C SER A 134 -15.11 4.06 8.85
N LEU A 135 -14.37 4.98 9.44
CA LEU A 135 -13.41 4.68 10.51
C LEU A 135 -14.07 4.28 11.81
N ARG A 136 -15.18 4.92 12.21
CA ARG A 136 -15.82 4.68 13.51
C ARG A 136 -16.80 3.52 13.50
N LYS A 137 -17.36 3.15 12.35
CA LYS A 137 -18.46 2.18 12.25
C LYS A 137 -18.19 1.00 11.32
N ARG A 138 -17.26 1.13 10.36
CA ARG A 138 -17.00 0.12 9.32
C ARG A 138 -15.56 -0.37 9.29
N PHE A 139 -14.72 0.07 10.18
CA PHE A 139 -13.32 -0.31 10.22
C PHE A 139 -13.09 -1.52 11.12
N TRP A 140 -12.57 -2.61 10.55
CA TRP A 140 -12.16 -3.83 11.24
C TRP A 140 -10.76 -3.64 11.85
N TRP A 141 -10.67 -2.80 12.87
CA TRP A 141 -9.38 -2.43 13.44
C TRP A 141 -8.61 -3.61 14.05
N GLN A 142 -9.29 -4.62 14.59
CA GLN A 142 -8.65 -5.81 15.15
C GLN A 142 -7.89 -6.60 14.07
N GLU A 143 -8.46 -6.67 12.86
CA GLU A 143 -7.85 -7.32 11.71
C GLU A 143 -6.73 -6.46 11.08
N ALA A 144 -6.74 -5.16 11.36
CA ALA A 144 -5.75 -4.21 10.85
C ALA A 144 -4.48 -4.15 11.69
N VAL A 145 -4.43 -4.80 12.85
CA VAL A 145 -3.21 -4.92 13.66
C VAL A 145 -2.25 -5.88 12.97
N LEU A 146 -1.05 -5.40 12.66
CA LEU A 146 0.03 -6.18 12.07
C LEU A 146 1.02 -6.61 13.16
N TRP A 147 1.20 -7.90 13.30
CA TRP A 147 2.22 -8.47 14.16
C TRP A 147 3.47 -8.82 13.35
N VAL A 148 4.65 -8.80 13.98
CA VAL A 148 5.90 -9.17 13.30
C VAL A 148 5.86 -10.61 12.79
N GLU A 149 5.10 -11.47 13.43
CA GLU A 149 4.88 -12.86 13.03
C GLU A 149 4.17 -12.97 11.66
N ASP A 150 3.32 -12.00 11.32
CA ASP A 150 2.63 -11.92 10.02
C ASP A 150 3.60 -11.63 8.86
N LEU A 151 4.76 -11.04 9.18
CA LEU A 151 5.84 -10.72 8.23
C LEU A 151 6.84 -11.87 8.04
N LYS A 152 6.70 -12.96 8.80
CA LYS A 152 7.68 -14.06 8.81
C LYS A 152 7.92 -14.63 7.41
N GLY A 153 9.21 -14.69 7.05
CA GLY A 153 9.67 -15.19 5.75
C GLY A 153 9.57 -14.18 4.60
N ARG A 154 9.11 -12.94 4.88
CA ARG A 154 9.03 -11.85 3.91
C ARG A 154 10.02 -10.73 4.25
N LYS A 155 10.57 -10.10 3.23
CA LYS A 155 11.31 -8.85 3.44
C LYS A 155 10.33 -7.71 3.63
N CYS A 156 10.59 -6.90 4.65
CA CYS A 156 9.79 -5.72 4.97
C CYS A 156 10.69 -4.55 5.31
N ASP A 157 10.43 -3.39 4.72
CA ASP A 157 11.04 -2.12 5.08
C ASP A 157 9.98 -1.19 5.68
N VAL A 158 10.33 -0.53 6.78
CA VAL A 158 9.46 0.40 7.51
C VAL A 158 10.11 1.77 7.51
N PHE A 159 9.37 2.79 7.12
CA PHE A 159 9.81 4.18 7.04
C PHE A 159 9.05 5.01 8.06
N LEU A 160 9.77 5.72 8.93
CA LEU A 160 9.20 6.43 10.07
C LEU A 160 9.68 7.88 10.15
N SER A 161 8.76 8.81 10.33
CA SER A 161 9.04 10.20 10.67
C SER A 161 9.13 10.37 12.18
N SER A 162 10.20 11.01 12.68
CA SER A 162 10.45 11.09 14.13
C SER A 162 9.53 12.06 14.88
N LYS A 163 8.86 12.98 14.16
CA LYS A 163 7.84 13.90 14.71
C LYS A 163 6.44 13.57 14.20
N ASP A 164 6.20 12.33 13.83
CA ASP A 164 4.86 11.86 13.46
C ASP A 164 3.90 12.01 14.65
N ASP A 165 2.79 12.69 14.45
CA ASP A 165 1.80 13.00 15.48
C ASP A 165 0.65 11.98 15.53
N ILE A 166 0.65 11.01 14.61
CA ILE A 166 -0.30 9.89 14.51
C ILE A 166 0.37 8.58 14.89
N VAL A 167 1.53 8.27 14.28
CA VAL A 167 2.27 7.04 14.52
C VAL A 167 3.29 7.26 15.64
N PRO A 168 3.27 6.46 16.72
CA PRO A 168 4.26 6.55 17.79
C PRO A 168 5.60 5.95 17.35
N SER A 169 6.33 6.65 16.49
CA SER A 169 7.50 6.15 15.76
C SER A 169 8.57 5.55 16.68
N ALA A 170 8.86 6.17 17.83
CA ALA A 170 9.83 5.63 18.78
C ALA A 170 9.41 4.26 19.33
N SER A 171 8.12 4.08 19.60
CA SER A 171 7.55 2.82 20.08
C SER A 171 7.58 1.75 18.99
N VAL A 172 7.33 2.13 17.73
CA VAL A 172 7.44 1.20 16.59
C VAL A 172 8.88 0.76 16.37
N VAL A 173 9.87 1.68 16.47
CA VAL A 173 11.29 1.34 16.39
C VAL A 173 11.67 0.32 17.47
N GLU A 174 11.26 0.54 18.70
CA GLU A 174 11.58 -0.40 19.80
C GLU A 174 10.89 -1.76 19.59
N TYR A 175 9.65 -1.78 19.09
CA TYR A 175 8.93 -3.02 18.78
C TYR A 175 9.62 -3.86 17.68
N LEU A 176 10.23 -3.19 16.70
CA LEU A 176 10.89 -3.85 15.57
C LEU A 176 12.37 -4.16 15.78
N LYS A 177 12.98 -3.73 16.90
CA LYS A 177 14.41 -3.71 17.16
C LYS A 177 15.12 -5.05 16.96
N ASP A 178 14.49 -6.13 17.41
CA ASP A 178 15.10 -7.48 17.37
C ASP A 178 14.49 -8.34 16.25
N THR A 179 14.07 -7.71 15.16
CA THR A 179 13.44 -8.35 14.01
C THR A 179 14.26 -8.17 12.74
N ASP A 180 13.95 -8.96 11.70
CA ASP A 180 14.57 -8.83 10.35
C ASP A 180 13.96 -7.68 9.52
N VAL A 181 13.12 -6.82 10.10
CA VAL A 181 12.50 -5.70 9.43
C VAL A 181 13.48 -4.54 9.29
N GLY A 182 13.66 -4.04 8.08
CA GLY A 182 14.46 -2.84 7.82
C GLY A 182 13.74 -1.59 8.33
N VAL A 183 14.38 -0.78 9.19
CA VAL A 183 13.78 0.45 9.70
C VAL A 183 14.57 1.66 9.20
N HIS A 184 13.86 2.58 8.54
CA HIS A 184 14.41 3.79 7.91
C HIS A 184 13.80 5.04 8.53
N ASN A 185 14.66 6.01 8.88
CA ASN A 185 14.22 7.29 9.44
C ASN A 185 14.05 8.32 8.32
N LEU A 186 12.83 8.88 8.20
CA LEU A 186 12.50 9.94 7.26
C LEU A 186 12.86 11.36 7.77
N GLY A 187 13.44 11.45 8.97
CA GLY A 187 13.83 12.71 9.62
C GLY A 187 12.76 13.30 10.53
N GLU A 188 12.98 14.54 10.98
CA GLU A 188 12.09 15.26 11.90
C GLU A 188 10.88 15.86 11.17
N ARG A 189 9.95 14.98 10.76
CA ARG A 189 8.77 15.34 9.96
C ARG A 189 7.48 14.91 10.66
N GLY A 190 6.39 15.63 10.40
CA GLY A 190 5.03 15.21 10.74
C GLY A 190 4.51 14.17 9.76
N HIS A 191 3.39 13.56 10.12
CA HIS A 191 2.74 12.51 9.33
C HIS A 191 2.41 12.96 7.90
N GLY A 192 2.81 12.20 6.89
CA GLY A 192 2.54 12.46 5.47
C GLY A 192 3.37 13.55 4.82
N THR A 193 4.22 14.28 5.57
CA THR A 193 4.95 15.41 5.02
C THR A 193 6.25 15.03 4.27
N TRP A 194 6.72 13.81 4.40
CA TRP A 194 7.91 13.28 3.73
C TRP A 194 7.85 13.38 2.21
N GLN A 195 6.65 13.24 1.64
CA GLN A 195 6.41 13.26 0.20
C GLN A 195 6.65 14.63 -0.46
N TYR A 196 6.70 15.71 0.33
CA TYR A 196 6.98 17.06 -0.15
C TYR A 196 8.48 17.39 -0.18
N ASP A 197 9.32 16.50 0.34
CA ASP A 197 10.78 16.60 0.23
C ASP A 197 11.26 15.61 -0.84
N SER A 198 11.71 16.13 -1.99
CA SER A 198 12.10 15.33 -3.15
C SER A 198 13.25 14.36 -2.85
N ASN A 199 14.18 14.72 -1.96
CA ASN A 199 15.29 13.83 -1.60
C ASN A 199 14.80 12.64 -0.76
N VAL A 200 13.89 12.90 0.18
CA VAL A 200 13.30 11.85 1.03
C VAL A 200 12.40 10.95 0.21
N ALA A 201 11.57 11.53 -0.67
CA ALA A 201 10.73 10.75 -1.58
C ALA A 201 11.58 9.85 -2.51
N ALA A 202 12.66 10.38 -3.08
CA ALA A 202 13.59 9.61 -3.92
C ALA A 202 14.27 8.47 -3.14
N ASP A 203 14.63 8.67 -1.87
CA ASP A 203 15.18 7.60 -1.02
C ASP A 203 14.15 6.49 -0.76
N VAL A 204 12.89 6.85 -0.48
CA VAL A 204 11.78 5.88 -0.34
C VAL A 204 11.59 5.08 -1.63
N VAL A 205 11.56 5.74 -2.81
CA VAL A 205 11.46 5.09 -4.12
C VAL A 205 12.62 4.11 -4.32
N SER A 206 13.85 4.58 -4.14
CA SER A 206 15.07 3.78 -4.34
C SER A 206 15.08 2.51 -3.49
N LYS A 207 14.75 2.63 -2.19
CA LYS A 207 14.68 1.50 -1.26
C LYS A 207 13.54 0.54 -1.62
N SER A 208 12.36 1.07 -1.97
CA SER A 208 11.21 0.24 -2.38
C SER A 208 11.49 -0.55 -3.66
N LEU A 209 12.12 0.05 -4.66
CA LEU A 209 12.55 -0.64 -5.88
C LEU A 209 13.64 -1.68 -5.59
N SER A 210 14.60 -1.37 -4.72
CA SER A 210 15.62 -2.32 -4.28
C SER A 210 15.00 -3.54 -3.59
N LEU A 211 14.05 -3.32 -2.67
CA LEU A 211 13.31 -4.37 -1.98
C LEU A 211 12.58 -5.29 -2.98
N ARG A 212 11.92 -4.71 -3.98
CA ARG A 212 11.25 -5.44 -5.05
C ARG A 212 12.23 -6.31 -5.85
N ARG A 213 13.37 -5.74 -6.31
CA ARG A 213 14.40 -6.46 -7.08
C ARG A 213 14.95 -7.65 -6.31
N GLN A 214 15.35 -7.47 -5.06
CA GLN A 214 15.87 -8.54 -4.19
C GLN A 214 14.87 -9.68 -4.00
N THR A 215 13.58 -9.36 -4.00
CA THR A 215 12.52 -10.36 -3.83
C THR A 215 12.28 -11.13 -5.13
N SER A 216 12.36 -10.46 -6.28
CA SER A 216 12.24 -11.08 -7.61
C SER A 216 13.40 -12.03 -7.88
N GLU A 217 14.65 -11.64 -7.59
CA GLU A 217 15.83 -12.48 -7.73
C GLU A 217 15.76 -13.75 -6.88
N LYS A 218 15.32 -13.63 -5.62
CA LYS A 218 15.13 -14.79 -4.74
C LYS A 218 14.09 -15.76 -5.28
N ARG A 219 13.02 -15.26 -5.92
CA ARG A 219 11.98 -16.12 -6.54
C ARG A 219 12.50 -16.87 -7.75
N LEU A 220 13.28 -16.22 -8.61
CA LEU A 220 13.92 -16.85 -9.78
C LEU A 220 14.92 -17.93 -9.38
N SER A 221 15.53 -17.84 -8.19
CA SER A 221 16.47 -18.83 -7.67
C SER A 221 15.81 -20.05 -7.01
N ILE A 222 14.53 -20.00 -6.69
CA ILE A 222 13.77 -21.13 -6.13
C ILE A 222 13.16 -21.93 -7.31
N LYS A 223 13.75 -23.09 -7.63
CA LYS A 223 13.11 -24.05 -8.56
C LYS A 223 11.90 -24.68 -7.85
N TRP A 224 10.71 -24.45 -8.39
CA TRP A 224 9.51 -25.12 -7.94
C TRP A 224 9.36 -26.48 -8.65
N PRO A 225 8.80 -27.51 -7.99
CA PRO A 225 8.48 -28.76 -8.67
C PRO A 225 7.46 -28.45 -9.77
N GLY A 226 7.86 -28.57 -11.03
CA GLY A 226 7.03 -28.28 -12.21
C GLY A 226 7.56 -27.17 -13.14
N ASP A 227 8.69 -26.54 -12.81
CA ASP A 227 9.30 -25.44 -13.63
C ASP A 227 9.81 -25.90 -15.02
N ASP A 228 9.76 -27.20 -15.33
CA ASP A 228 10.11 -27.72 -16.66
C ASP A 228 8.98 -27.55 -17.70
N VAL A 229 7.83 -26.98 -17.31
CA VAL A 229 6.74 -26.62 -18.22
C VAL A 229 6.70 -25.11 -18.35
N SER A 230 7.15 -24.60 -19.49
CA SER A 230 7.09 -23.18 -19.88
C SER A 230 5.62 -22.72 -20.01
N ILE A 231 4.94 -22.53 -18.88
CA ILE A 231 3.60 -21.93 -18.82
C ILE A 231 3.67 -20.45 -19.27
N GLY A 232 4.82 -19.78 -19.06
CA GLY A 232 5.03 -18.39 -19.47
C GLY A 232 4.95 -18.18 -20.97
N ASP A 233 5.47 -19.10 -21.77
CA ASP A 233 5.45 -18.98 -23.24
C ASP A 233 4.07 -19.33 -23.82
N ALA A 234 3.33 -20.25 -23.18
CA ALA A 234 1.96 -20.60 -23.58
C ALA A 234 0.96 -19.47 -23.26
N LEU A 235 1.15 -18.75 -22.16
CA LEU A 235 0.29 -17.62 -21.78
C LEU A 235 0.60 -16.35 -22.59
N ARG A 236 1.87 -16.06 -22.90
CA ARG A 236 2.25 -14.89 -23.73
C ARG A 236 1.73 -14.97 -25.15
N SER A 237 1.57 -16.16 -25.70
CA SER A 237 1.05 -16.35 -27.06
C SER A 237 -0.49 -16.25 -27.17
N SER A 238 -1.20 -16.23 -26.04
CA SER A 238 -2.67 -16.21 -25.98
C SER A 238 -3.27 -14.91 -25.46
N LEU A 239 -2.45 -13.95 -24.99
CA LEU A 239 -2.93 -12.66 -24.51
C LEU A 239 -2.86 -11.61 -25.63
N PRO A 240 -3.90 -10.78 -25.80
CA PRO A 240 -3.82 -9.62 -26.67
C PRO A 240 -2.76 -8.65 -26.16
N ASP A 241 -2.18 -7.85 -27.06
CA ASP A 241 -1.21 -6.80 -26.72
C ASP A 241 -1.73 -5.94 -25.55
N PRO A 242 -0.88 -5.62 -24.55
CA PRO A 242 -1.30 -4.80 -23.41
C PRO A 242 -1.78 -3.44 -23.89
N GLU A 243 -3.04 -3.13 -23.57
CA GLU A 243 -3.60 -1.79 -23.84
C GLU A 243 -2.83 -0.72 -23.05
N PRO A 244 -2.69 0.50 -23.59
CA PRO A 244 -2.02 1.59 -22.90
C PRO A 244 -2.62 1.83 -21.50
N PHE A 245 -1.77 2.06 -20.51
CA PHE A 245 -2.12 2.28 -19.10
C PHE A 245 -3.28 3.28 -18.89
N VAL A 246 -3.37 4.31 -19.75
CA VAL A 246 -4.45 5.33 -19.72
C VAL A 246 -5.84 4.72 -19.96
N ASP A 247 -5.96 3.70 -20.82
CA ASP A 247 -7.24 3.06 -21.14
C ASP A 247 -7.70 2.13 -20.00
N VAL A 248 -6.78 1.42 -19.37
CA VAL A 248 -7.09 0.56 -18.20
C VAL A 248 -7.58 1.41 -17.03
N MET A 249 -6.93 2.55 -16.77
CA MET A 249 -7.34 3.48 -15.71
C MET A 249 -8.69 4.16 -16.03
N SER A 250 -8.91 4.51 -17.28
CA SER A 250 -10.18 5.12 -17.72
C SER A 250 -11.36 4.17 -17.52
N ARG A 251 -11.23 2.90 -17.89
CA ARG A 251 -12.27 1.88 -17.69
C ARG A 251 -12.50 1.55 -16.21
N ALA A 252 -11.43 1.47 -15.41
CA ALA A 252 -11.54 1.23 -13.97
C ALA A 252 -12.18 2.41 -13.22
N LEU A 253 -11.96 3.65 -13.67
CA LEU A 253 -12.45 4.85 -13.03
C LEU A 253 -13.86 5.26 -13.46
N TYR A 254 -14.23 5.01 -14.71
CA TYR A 254 -15.49 5.56 -15.28
C TYR A 254 -16.53 4.51 -15.66
N GLY A 255 -16.18 3.20 -15.60
CA GLY A 255 -17.09 2.14 -16.07
C GLY A 255 -17.49 2.35 -17.53
N ASP A 256 -18.18 1.40 -18.14
CA ASP A 256 -18.68 1.50 -19.52
C ASP A 256 -19.81 2.53 -19.71
N VAL A 257 -19.66 3.76 -19.20
CA VAL A 257 -20.68 4.83 -19.27
C VAL A 257 -20.66 5.56 -20.62
N TYR A 258 -19.70 5.31 -21.50
CA TYR A 258 -19.63 5.89 -22.84
C TYR A 258 -19.69 4.85 -23.97
N GLY A 259 -20.44 3.80 -23.77
CA GLY A 259 -20.88 2.94 -24.86
C GLY A 259 -22.22 3.42 -25.43
N ALA A 260 -22.17 4.11 -26.57
CA ALA A 260 -23.27 4.55 -27.42
C ALA A 260 -23.61 6.05 -27.33
N VAL A 261 -22.94 6.87 -28.11
CA VAL A 261 -23.59 7.82 -29.07
C VAL A 261 -22.79 7.77 -30.36
#